data_50bdf7c78bc6833accfc2146d66af108
#
_entry.id   50bdf7c78bc6833accfc2146d66af108
#
_cell.length_a   1.000
_cell.length_b   1.000
_cell.length_c   1.000
_cell.angle_alpha   90.00
_cell.angle_beta   90.00
_cell.angle_gamma   90.00
#
_symmetry.space_group_name_H-M   'P 1'
#
loop_
_entity.id
_entity.type
_entity.pdbx_description
1 polymer ?
#
loop_
_entity_poly.entity_id
_entity_poly.type
_entity_poly.pdbx_seq_one_letter_code
_entity_poly.pdbx_strand_id
1 'polypeptide(L)'
;MKTEKFHIDFILDSVRKIEESLSGITKDVFLVNQDKQSLTILQLMLIGETSKKLQEETRNKIELPWKEIAGFRDMAIHDYVNLDLNKIWDTAQNRIPELKAKMLEYEKSKTL
;
A
#
# COMPACT_ATOMS: atom_id res chain seq x y z
N MET A 1 -18.55 14.59 2.76
CA MET A 1 -17.81 13.67 3.64
C MET A 1 -17.48 12.38 2.86
N LYS A 2 -16.24 11.92 2.97
CA LYS A 2 -15.82 10.70 2.26
C LYS A 2 -16.25 9.47 3.05
N THR A 3 -16.78 8.48 2.34
CA THR A 3 -17.25 7.24 2.96
C THR A 3 -16.12 6.28 3.24
N GLU A 4 -16.40 5.25 4.05
CA GLU A 4 -15.47 4.16 4.30
C GLU A 4 -15.10 3.46 2.99
N LYS A 5 -16.10 3.20 2.14
CA LYS A 5 -15.87 2.61 0.83
C LYS A 5 -14.93 3.45 -0.04
N PHE A 6 -15.04 4.78 0.04
CA PHE A 6 -14.14 5.66 -0.69
C PHE A 6 -12.68 5.39 -0.29
N HIS A 7 -12.41 5.25 0.99
CA HIS A 7 -11.05 5.01 1.48
C HIS A 7 -10.53 3.64 1.05
N ILE A 8 -11.38 2.62 1.10
CA ILE A 8 -11.00 1.29 0.66
C ILE A 8 -10.69 1.29 -0.84
N ASP A 9 -11.55 1.92 -1.64
CA ASP A 9 -11.34 2.03 -3.08
C ASP A 9 -10.07 2.81 -3.40
N PHE A 10 -9.75 3.85 -2.62
CA PHE A 10 -8.53 4.62 -2.80
C PHE A 10 -7.30 3.75 -2.57
N ILE A 11 -7.31 2.95 -1.50
CA ILE A 11 -6.20 2.03 -1.20
C ILE A 11 -6.04 1.01 -2.33
N LEU A 12 -7.14 0.42 -2.80
CA LEU A 12 -7.09 -0.55 -3.89
C LEU A 12 -6.60 0.08 -5.20
N ASP A 13 -6.93 1.35 -5.45
CA ASP A 13 -6.43 2.05 -6.63
C ASP A 13 -4.91 2.29 -6.52
N SER A 14 -4.43 2.62 -5.34
CA SER A 14 -2.98 2.75 -5.12
C SER A 14 -2.26 1.42 -5.35
N VAL A 15 -2.86 0.31 -4.90
CA VAL A 15 -2.34 -1.03 -5.16
C VAL A 15 -2.25 -1.29 -6.66
N ARG A 16 -3.31 -0.95 -7.41
CA ARG A 16 -3.35 -1.13 -8.86
C ARG A 16 -2.22 -0.36 -9.55
N LYS A 17 -1.97 0.86 -9.11
CA LYS A 17 -0.90 1.69 -9.69
C LYS A 17 0.47 1.06 -9.46
N ILE A 18 0.71 0.51 -8.28
CA ILE A 18 1.95 -0.21 -8.01
C ILE A 18 2.06 -1.44 -8.92
N GLU A 19 1.01 -2.23 -9.00
CA GLU A 19 1.01 -3.44 -9.84
C GLU A 19 1.28 -3.13 -11.30
N GLU A 20 0.62 -2.12 -11.84
CA GLU A 20 0.82 -1.73 -13.24
C GLU A 20 2.24 -1.24 -13.49
N SER A 21 2.78 -0.43 -12.59
CA SER A 21 4.13 0.11 -12.72
C SER A 21 5.19 -0.98 -12.69
N LEU A 22 5.00 -1.99 -11.84
CA LEU A 22 6.01 -3.03 -11.62
C LEU A 22 5.76 -4.31 -12.40
N SER A 23 4.69 -4.36 -13.22
CA SER A 23 4.38 -5.53 -14.02
C SER A 23 5.52 -5.85 -14.99
N GLY A 24 5.99 -7.09 -14.93
CA GLY A 24 7.00 -7.58 -15.87
C GLY A 24 8.42 -7.09 -15.63
N ILE A 25 8.68 -6.31 -14.59
CA ILE A 25 10.05 -5.87 -14.30
C ILE A 25 10.68 -6.74 -13.21
N THR A 26 12.00 -6.76 -13.20
CA THR A 26 12.77 -7.49 -12.20
C THR A 26 13.21 -6.54 -11.08
N LYS A 27 13.66 -7.12 -9.97
CA LYS A 27 14.25 -6.35 -8.88
C LYS A 27 15.43 -5.50 -9.37
N ASP A 28 16.29 -6.06 -10.21
CA ASP A 28 17.45 -5.33 -10.72
C ASP A 28 17.03 -4.08 -11.50
N VAL A 29 15.99 -4.18 -12.32
CA VAL A 29 15.45 -3.03 -13.03
C VAL A 29 14.90 -2.00 -12.04
N PHE A 30 14.15 -2.45 -11.05
CA PHE A 30 13.58 -1.56 -10.04
C PHE A 30 14.67 -0.76 -9.30
N LEU A 31 15.77 -1.43 -8.95
CA LEU A 31 16.84 -0.81 -8.16
C LEU A 31 17.60 0.29 -8.91
N VAL A 32 17.45 0.37 -10.24
CA VAL A 32 18.10 1.42 -11.05
C VAL A 32 17.09 2.33 -11.75
N ASN A 33 15.80 2.20 -11.44
CA ASN A 33 14.75 2.98 -12.10
C ASN A 33 14.08 3.92 -11.08
N GLN A 34 14.53 5.18 -11.06
CA GLN A 34 14.06 6.15 -10.10
C GLN A 34 12.56 6.47 -10.23
N ASP A 35 12.04 6.48 -11.46
CA ASP A 35 10.62 6.76 -11.67
C ASP A 35 9.75 5.70 -11.01
N LYS A 36 10.10 4.43 -11.18
CA LYS A 36 9.36 3.33 -10.58
C LYS A 36 9.50 3.29 -9.06
N GLN A 37 10.68 3.64 -8.56
CA GLN A 37 10.92 3.77 -7.12
C GLN A 37 10.02 4.85 -6.53
N SER A 38 10.02 6.02 -7.14
CA SER A 38 9.24 7.17 -6.65
C SER A 38 7.75 6.89 -6.67
N LEU A 39 7.24 6.28 -7.75
CA LEU A 39 5.83 5.93 -7.83
C LEU A 39 5.46 4.94 -6.73
N THR A 40 6.25 3.90 -6.55
CA THR A 40 5.98 2.87 -5.55
C THR A 40 5.96 3.46 -4.14
N ILE A 41 6.98 4.26 -3.81
CA ILE A 41 7.08 4.88 -2.49
C ILE A 41 5.89 5.81 -2.24
N LEU A 42 5.54 6.63 -3.24
CA LEU A 42 4.39 7.54 -3.12
C LEU A 42 3.10 6.76 -2.83
N GLN A 43 2.84 5.69 -3.59
CA GLN A 43 1.63 4.92 -3.40
C GLN A 43 1.61 4.22 -2.04
N LEU A 44 2.74 3.70 -1.57
CA LEU A 44 2.84 3.12 -0.24
C LEU A 44 2.55 4.17 0.85
N MET A 45 3.05 5.39 0.67
CA MET A 45 2.76 6.48 1.60
C MET A 45 1.28 6.83 1.63
N LEU A 46 0.63 6.87 0.45
CA LEU A 46 -0.79 7.17 0.35
C LEU A 46 -1.64 6.06 0.95
N ILE A 47 -1.24 4.81 0.79
CA ILE A 47 -1.90 3.68 1.45
C ILE A 47 -1.82 3.84 2.97
N GLY A 48 -0.63 4.17 3.48
CA GLY A 48 -0.44 4.39 4.90
C GLY A 48 -1.30 5.52 5.44
N GLU A 49 -1.33 6.65 4.74
CA GLU A 49 -2.12 7.80 5.15
C GLU A 49 -3.62 7.50 5.12
N THR A 50 -4.07 6.83 4.06
CA THR A 50 -5.48 6.49 3.91
C THR A 50 -5.94 5.46 4.93
N SER A 51 -5.05 4.53 5.30
CA SER A 51 -5.38 3.51 6.31
C SER A 51 -5.75 4.14 7.66
N LYS A 52 -5.19 5.30 7.98
CA LYS A 52 -5.53 6.03 9.22
C LYS A 52 -6.95 6.54 9.21
N LYS A 53 -7.54 6.71 8.04
CA LYS A 53 -8.90 7.23 7.87
C LYS A 53 -9.97 6.14 7.95
N LEU A 54 -9.55 4.88 7.91
CA LEU A 54 -10.46 3.76 8.09
C LEU A 54 -10.97 3.74 9.54
N GLN A 55 -12.22 3.35 9.71
CA GLN A 55 -12.79 3.17 11.02
C GLN A 55 -12.09 2.02 11.75
N GLU A 56 -11.99 2.15 13.06
CA GLU A 56 -11.39 1.10 13.88
C GLU A 56 -12.10 -0.24 13.68
N GLU A 57 -13.42 -0.21 13.57
CA GLU A 57 -14.21 -1.41 13.32
C GLU A 57 -13.77 -2.12 12.04
N THR A 58 -13.56 -1.36 10.97
CA THR A 58 -13.09 -1.91 9.69
C THR A 58 -11.72 -2.53 9.83
N ARG A 59 -10.78 -1.82 10.47
CA ARG A 59 -9.42 -2.34 10.67
C ARG A 59 -9.42 -3.60 11.52
N ASN A 60 -10.32 -3.70 12.50
CA ASN A 60 -10.41 -4.90 13.33
C ASN A 60 -10.91 -6.12 12.57
N LYS A 61 -11.63 -5.90 11.49
CA LYS A 61 -12.15 -7.00 10.65
C LYS A 61 -11.19 -7.45 9.57
N ILE A 62 -10.15 -6.67 9.32
CA ILE A 62 -9.14 -7.01 8.29
C ILE A 62 -7.82 -7.22 9.01
N GLU A 63 -7.36 -8.45 9.06
CA GLU A 63 -6.14 -8.81 9.78
C GLU A 63 -4.89 -8.41 9.00
N LEU A 64 -4.42 -7.19 9.26
CA LEU A 64 -3.23 -6.61 8.65
C LEU A 64 -2.44 -5.83 9.72
N PRO A 65 -1.15 -5.63 9.52
CA PRO A 65 -0.34 -4.86 10.47
C PRO A 65 -0.55 -3.36 10.29
N TRP A 66 -1.72 -2.88 10.69
CA TRP A 66 -2.15 -1.50 10.45
C TRP A 66 -1.19 -0.45 11.00
N LYS A 67 -0.58 -0.72 12.15
CA LYS A 67 0.38 0.22 12.74
C LYS A 67 1.58 0.43 11.82
N GLU A 68 2.11 -0.66 11.25
CA GLU A 68 3.24 -0.59 10.32
C GLU A 68 2.82 0.09 9.01
N ILE A 69 1.63 -0.26 8.50
CA ILE A 69 1.11 0.33 7.26
C ILE A 69 0.97 1.85 7.43
N ALA A 70 0.32 2.29 8.51
CA ALA A 70 0.13 3.71 8.78
C ALA A 70 1.46 4.42 9.03
N GLY A 71 2.39 3.76 9.71
CA GLY A 71 3.69 4.35 10.06
C GLY A 71 4.63 4.53 8.89
N PHE A 72 4.40 3.84 7.77
CA PHE A 72 5.30 3.94 6.62
C PHE A 72 5.40 5.38 6.09
N ARG A 73 4.27 6.09 6.05
CA ARG A 73 4.25 7.47 5.56
C ARG A 73 5.18 8.36 6.37
N ASP A 74 5.12 8.27 7.69
CA ASP A 74 5.95 9.11 8.56
C ASP A 74 7.42 8.74 8.43
N MET A 75 7.72 7.45 8.37
CA MET A 75 9.09 6.97 8.17
C MET A 75 9.65 7.46 6.84
N ALA A 76 8.88 7.34 5.77
CA ALA A 76 9.33 7.73 4.43
C ALA A 76 9.58 9.23 4.32
N ILE A 77 8.72 10.07 4.92
CA ILE A 77 8.91 11.52 4.91
C ILE A 77 10.13 11.91 5.74
N HIS A 78 10.28 11.27 6.88
CA HIS A 78 11.33 11.63 7.82
C HIS A 78 12.73 11.31 7.29
N ASP A 79 12.86 10.23 6.53
CA ASP A 79 14.18 9.76 6.09
C ASP A 79 14.12 9.18 4.67
N TYR A 80 13.57 9.96 3.74
CA TYR A 80 13.36 9.53 2.35
C TYR A 80 14.64 9.06 1.68
N VAL A 81 15.73 9.80 1.89
CA VAL A 81 17.01 9.55 1.21
C VAL A 81 17.59 8.19 1.60
N ASN A 82 17.31 7.73 2.81
CA ASN A 82 17.87 6.49 3.34
C ASN A 82 16.90 5.31 3.29
N LEU A 83 15.80 5.42 2.53
CA LEU A 83 14.89 4.30 2.37
C LEU A 83 15.61 3.13 1.72
N ASP A 84 15.40 1.94 2.27
CA ASP A 84 15.98 0.72 1.73
C ASP A 84 15.13 0.23 0.56
N LEU A 85 15.63 0.42 -0.66
CA LEU A 85 14.90 0.06 -1.88
C LEU A 85 14.65 -1.45 -2.00
N ASN A 86 15.50 -2.27 -1.39
CA ASN A 86 15.25 -3.71 -1.35
C ASN A 86 14.01 -4.03 -0.53
N LYS A 87 13.80 -3.33 0.58
CA LYS A 87 12.60 -3.50 1.38
C LYS A 87 11.36 -2.94 0.69
N ILE A 88 11.51 -1.85 -0.05
CA ILE A 88 10.40 -1.29 -0.85
C ILE A 88 9.96 -2.32 -1.90
N TRP A 89 10.91 -2.90 -2.63
CA TRP A 89 10.61 -3.94 -3.60
C TRP A 89 9.92 -5.15 -2.95
N ASP A 90 10.46 -5.61 -1.83
CA ASP A 90 9.89 -6.76 -1.12
C ASP A 90 8.46 -6.47 -0.67
N THR A 91 8.22 -5.26 -0.15
CA THR A 91 6.88 -4.84 0.25
C THR A 91 5.92 -4.88 -0.93
N ALA A 92 6.33 -4.33 -2.07
CA ALA A 92 5.49 -4.31 -3.27
C ALA A 92 5.19 -5.71 -3.80
N GLN A 93 6.15 -6.64 -3.70
CA GLN A 93 5.98 -7.99 -4.24
C GLN A 93 5.26 -8.95 -3.30
N ASN A 94 5.38 -8.75 -1.99
CA ASN A 94 4.87 -9.72 -1.01
C ASN A 94 3.77 -9.17 -0.11
N ARG A 95 3.92 -7.93 0.37
CA ARG A 95 2.95 -7.35 1.30
C ARG A 95 1.74 -6.74 0.59
N ILE A 96 1.95 -6.12 -0.55
CA ILE A 96 0.86 -5.49 -1.29
C ILE A 96 -0.14 -6.54 -1.82
N PRO A 97 0.29 -7.68 -2.38
CA PRO A 97 -0.68 -8.73 -2.75
C PRO A 97 -1.49 -9.25 -1.57
N GLU A 98 -0.89 -9.38 -0.39
CA GLU A 98 -1.59 -9.81 0.81
C GLU A 98 -2.64 -8.77 1.23
N LEU A 99 -2.27 -7.49 1.24
CA LEU A 99 -3.20 -6.41 1.55
C LEU A 99 -4.36 -6.39 0.57
N LYS A 100 -4.07 -6.50 -0.72
CA LYS A 100 -5.10 -6.55 -1.76
C LYS A 100 -6.09 -7.68 -1.52
N ALA A 101 -5.58 -8.88 -1.30
CA ALA A 101 -6.43 -10.06 -1.11
C ALA A 101 -7.34 -9.89 0.10
N LYS A 102 -6.82 -9.41 1.20
CA LYS A 102 -7.62 -9.24 2.42
C LYS A 102 -8.65 -8.12 2.30
N MET A 103 -8.32 -7.03 1.62
CA MET A 103 -9.29 -5.97 1.41
C MET A 103 -10.41 -6.39 0.47
N LEU A 104 -10.10 -7.12 -0.59
CA LEU A 104 -11.12 -7.65 -1.50
C LEU A 104 -12.01 -8.66 -0.80
N GLU A 105 -11.44 -9.50 0.05
CA GLU A 105 -12.22 -10.46 0.85
C GLU A 105 -13.19 -9.73 1.79
N TYR A 106 -12.72 -8.67 2.44
CA TYR A 106 -13.58 -7.87 3.31
C TYR A 106 -14.73 -7.25 2.52
N GLU A 107 -14.46 -6.66 1.37
CA GLU A 107 -15.50 -6.07 0.54
C GLU A 107 -16.51 -7.10 0.08
N LYS A 108 -16.05 -8.28 -0.30
CA LYS A 108 -16.91 -9.38 -0.70
C LYS A 108 -17.83 -9.81 0.44
N SER A 109 -17.31 -9.87 1.67
CA SER A 109 -18.11 -10.26 2.82
C SER A 109 -19.23 -9.26 3.12
N LYS A 110 -19.06 -8.00 2.77
CA LYS A 110 -20.06 -6.97 3.00
C LYS A 110 -21.21 -7.00 2.01
N THR A 111 -21.02 -7.62 0.86
CA THR A 111 -22.06 -7.71 -0.17
C THR A 111 -22.93 -8.96 -0.04
N LEU A 112 -22.64 -9.83 0.90
CA LEU A 112 -23.40 -11.07 1.12
C LEU A 112 -24.56 -10.88 2.12
#